data_5a19674a573759c48cedece25de49582
#
_entry.id   5a19674a573759c48cedece25de49582
#
_cell.length_a   1.000
_cell.length_b   1.000
_cell.length_c   1.000
_cell.angle_alpha   90.00
_cell.angle_beta   90.00
_cell.angle_gamma   90.00
#
_symmetry.space_group_name_H-M   'P 1'
#
loop_
_entity.id
_entity.type
_entity.pdbx_description
1 polymer ?
#
loop_
_entity_poly.entity_id
_entity_poly.type
_entity_poly.pdbx_seq_one_letter_code
_entity_poly.pdbx_strand_id
1 'polypeptide(L)'
;MTYYLFNPENDMALALGQKHYNPPKNIVRFSEDLSMLPLWYAKTGDCVLIRQEVPDNWLQAERDQLQIGVSWLPLEQYWRKSDAADFLFPWGWSYTVYNEWRKKGKSKQWMDCEMIRNLSGRNWVCDVLAIPYIKESVLPAGFVYPQILKSYESVSSFVLQQQEAVLKAPWSSSGKGLYWADGTLTPSLKHWVMNVLEQQGFVMGEMKCDKVLDFAMEFTCEEHTCSFLGYSFFITENGKYKGNWLESDDTMERYLETYVDRCRLVEVQHLLQQFFTQHVVGYYQGCLGVDMMIIRQAGAYYLHPCVEINLRMNMGVVAHSIYEKYICKKSHGRFYVTSYATHDELVAFHAQMIEANPLIFEDGTVKSGYMNLTYIGEQTMSMAYIMVES
;
A
#
# COMPACT_ATOMS: atom_id res chain seq x y z
N MET A 1 17.24 16.16 7.56
CA MET A 1 17.21 14.69 7.72
C MET A 1 15.75 14.25 7.79
N THR A 2 15.39 13.22 7.06
CA THR A 2 14.05 12.63 7.12
C THR A 2 14.09 11.37 7.97
N TYR A 3 13.09 11.22 8.83
CA TYR A 3 12.90 10.03 9.67
C TYR A 3 11.73 9.22 9.13
N TYR A 4 12.00 7.97 8.78
CA TYR A 4 11.00 7.05 8.23
C TYR A 4 10.42 6.17 9.32
N LEU A 5 9.11 6.07 9.39
CA LEU A 5 8.39 5.25 10.37
C LEU A 5 7.49 4.23 9.66
N PHE A 6 7.71 2.94 9.91
CA PHE A 6 6.78 1.90 9.50
C PHE A 6 5.66 1.77 10.52
N ASN A 7 4.45 2.22 10.16
CA ASN A 7 3.24 2.17 10.98
C ASN A 7 2.03 1.67 10.16
N PRO A 8 2.01 0.36 9.85
CA PRO A 8 0.99 -0.24 8.97
C PRO A 8 -0.42 -0.23 9.55
N GLU A 9 -0.57 0.12 10.82
CA GLU A 9 -1.84 0.32 11.51
C GLU A 9 -2.58 1.61 11.12
N ASN A 10 -2.02 2.45 10.25
CA ASN A 10 -2.58 3.77 9.94
C ASN A 10 -4.01 3.71 9.39
N ASP A 11 -4.33 2.76 8.52
CA ASP A 11 -5.69 2.61 7.95
C ASP A 11 -6.71 2.28 9.02
N MET A 12 -6.34 1.43 10.00
CA MET A 12 -7.20 1.11 11.14
C MET A 12 -7.41 2.33 12.05
N ALA A 13 -6.36 3.13 12.24
CA ALA A 13 -6.42 4.36 13.03
C ALA A 13 -7.30 5.42 12.32
N LEU A 14 -7.20 5.53 11.00
CA LEU A 14 -8.06 6.42 10.20
C LEU A 14 -9.53 5.95 10.21
N ALA A 15 -9.78 4.63 10.10
CA ALA A 15 -11.12 4.07 10.18
C ALA A 15 -11.80 4.41 11.50
N LEU A 16 -11.08 4.30 12.63
CA LEU A 16 -11.61 4.66 13.94
C LEU A 16 -11.82 6.17 14.10
N GLY A 17 -11.02 7.01 13.44
CA GLY A 17 -11.14 8.47 13.47
C GLY A 17 -10.88 9.10 14.85
N GLN A 18 -10.23 8.40 15.77
CA GLN A 18 -9.93 8.86 17.12
C GLN A 18 -8.52 9.41 17.26
N LYS A 19 -8.32 10.32 18.22
CA LYS A 19 -7.02 10.94 18.48
C LYS A 19 -5.93 9.95 18.90
N HIS A 20 -6.30 8.84 19.50
CA HIS A 20 -5.42 7.77 19.93
C HIS A 20 -5.98 6.44 19.47
N TYR A 21 -5.15 5.64 18.83
CA TYR A 21 -5.47 4.29 18.42
C TYR A 21 -4.44 3.32 19.02
N ASN A 22 -4.93 2.28 19.65
CA ASN A 22 -4.12 1.19 20.18
C ASN A 22 -4.31 -0.04 19.28
N PRO A 23 -3.34 -0.40 18.45
CA PRO A 23 -3.47 -1.54 17.56
C PRO A 23 -3.49 -2.86 18.34
N PRO A 24 -4.12 -3.92 17.78
CA PRO A 24 -4.06 -5.27 18.32
C PRO A 24 -2.61 -5.78 18.40
N LYS A 25 -2.32 -6.67 19.37
CA LYS A 25 -0.96 -7.18 19.64
C LYS A 25 -0.26 -7.77 18.41
N ASN A 26 -1.00 -8.49 17.55
CA ASN A 26 -0.45 -9.03 16.32
C ASN A 26 -0.03 -7.95 15.30
N ILE A 27 -0.72 -6.82 15.28
CA ILE A 27 -0.36 -5.67 14.43
C ILE A 27 0.83 -4.92 15.01
N VAL A 28 0.91 -4.77 16.33
CA VAL A 28 2.10 -4.22 17.01
C VAL A 28 3.32 -5.04 16.64
N ARG A 29 3.26 -6.38 16.80
CA ARG A 29 4.35 -7.28 16.43
C ARG A 29 4.72 -7.16 14.95
N PHE A 30 3.76 -7.19 14.06
CA PHE A 30 4.01 -7.01 12.63
C PHE A 30 4.72 -5.68 12.34
N SER A 31 4.34 -4.60 13.03
CA SER A 31 4.99 -3.30 12.92
C SER A 31 6.44 -3.30 13.47
N GLU A 32 6.69 -4.07 14.52
CA GLU A 32 8.03 -4.28 15.08
C GLU A 32 8.92 -5.09 14.14
N ASP A 33 8.43 -6.24 13.70
CA ASP A 33 9.13 -7.18 12.84
C ASP A 33 9.57 -6.54 11.50
N LEU A 34 8.72 -5.69 10.92
CA LEU A 34 8.99 -5.02 9.64
C LEU A 34 9.50 -3.58 9.79
N SER A 35 9.86 -3.14 10.99
CA SER A 35 10.26 -1.74 11.24
C SER A 35 11.48 -1.30 10.42
N MET A 36 12.32 -2.23 9.95
CA MET A 36 13.47 -1.98 9.07
C MET A 36 13.10 -1.82 7.58
N LEU A 37 11.86 -2.12 7.18
CA LEU A 37 11.46 -2.06 5.77
C LEU A 37 11.73 -0.70 5.09
N PRO A 38 11.60 0.45 5.77
CA PRO A 38 11.94 1.75 5.19
C PRO A 38 13.40 1.91 4.75
N LEU A 39 14.34 1.09 5.22
CA LEU A 39 15.73 1.09 4.79
C LEU A 39 15.86 1.04 3.26
N TRP A 40 14.97 0.31 2.60
CA TRP A 40 15.04 -0.01 1.18
C TRP A 40 14.48 1.08 0.26
N TYR A 41 13.74 2.07 0.81
CA TYR A 41 13.24 3.19 0.03
C TYR A 41 13.70 4.56 0.54
N ALA A 42 14.25 4.64 1.74
CA ALA A 42 14.85 5.87 2.27
C ALA A 42 16.03 6.37 1.41
N LYS A 43 16.35 7.63 1.55
CA LYS A 43 17.49 8.27 0.84
C LYS A 43 18.76 8.19 1.69
N THR A 44 19.90 8.14 1.04
CA THR A 44 21.21 8.25 1.74
C THR A 44 21.25 9.50 2.63
N GLY A 45 21.68 9.32 3.88
CA GLY A 45 21.72 10.37 4.89
C GLY A 45 20.44 10.51 5.73
N ASP A 46 19.38 9.76 5.42
CA ASP A 46 18.16 9.69 6.22
C ASP A 46 18.22 8.59 7.30
N CYS A 47 17.19 8.50 8.12
CA CYS A 47 17.15 7.63 9.28
C CYS A 47 15.83 6.84 9.37
N VAL A 48 15.91 5.53 9.65
CA VAL A 48 14.77 4.65 9.89
C VAL A 48 14.49 4.55 11.39
N LEU A 49 13.23 4.69 11.77
CA LEU A 49 12.78 4.55 13.15
C LEU A 49 12.39 3.10 13.42
N ILE A 50 13.18 2.43 14.26
CA ILE A 50 13.00 1.01 14.56
C ILE A 50 12.29 0.79 15.90
N ARG A 51 11.58 -0.32 16.01
CA ARG A 51 10.82 -0.72 17.23
C ARG A 51 11.45 -1.91 17.96
N GLN A 52 12.53 -2.46 17.45
CA GLN A 52 13.33 -3.54 18.06
C GLN A 52 14.81 -3.18 17.99
N GLU A 53 15.62 -3.81 18.82
CA GLU A 53 17.06 -3.64 18.75
C GLU A 53 17.61 -4.36 17.51
N VAL A 54 18.34 -3.62 16.68
CA VAL A 54 19.00 -4.14 15.48
C VAL A 54 20.48 -3.86 15.62
N PRO A 55 21.37 -4.87 15.51
CA PRO A 55 22.81 -4.68 15.54
C PRO A 55 23.29 -3.74 14.43
N ASP A 56 24.24 -2.86 14.74
CA ASP A 56 24.76 -1.87 13.78
C ASP A 56 25.39 -2.52 12.55
N ASN A 57 25.93 -3.74 12.70
CA ASN A 57 26.53 -4.51 11.62
C ASN A 57 25.55 -5.43 10.87
N TRP A 58 24.25 -5.31 11.14
CA TRP A 58 23.24 -6.08 10.41
C TRP A 58 23.29 -5.80 8.91
N LEU A 59 23.35 -6.85 8.10
CA LEU A 59 23.52 -6.80 6.64
C LEU A 59 24.66 -5.86 6.19
N GLN A 60 25.79 -5.79 6.93
CA GLN A 60 26.83 -4.83 6.62
C GLN A 60 27.45 -5.06 5.23
N ALA A 61 27.70 -6.33 4.86
CA ALA A 61 28.29 -6.67 3.57
C ALA A 61 27.36 -6.30 2.40
N GLU A 62 26.07 -6.58 2.53
CA GLU A 62 25.04 -6.26 1.53
C GLU A 62 24.83 -4.75 1.43
N ARG A 63 24.81 -4.04 2.58
CA ARG A 63 24.68 -2.60 2.62
C ARG A 63 25.87 -1.88 1.97
N ASP A 64 27.09 -2.37 2.21
CA ASP A 64 28.29 -1.83 1.59
C ASP A 64 28.27 -2.10 0.07
N GLN A 65 27.89 -3.30 -0.34
CA GLN A 65 27.78 -3.68 -1.75
C GLN A 65 26.72 -2.85 -2.49
N LEU A 66 25.57 -2.61 -1.87
CA LEU A 66 24.45 -1.83 -2.40
C LEU A 66 24.56 -0.32 -2.12
N GLN A 67 25.62 0.12 -1.46
CA GLN A 67 25.88 1.53 -1.10
C GLN A 67 24.73 2.17 -0.30
N ILE A 68 24.14 1.42 0.65
CA ILE A 68 23.02 1.89 1.48
C ILE A 68 23.55 2.77 2.62
N GLY A 69 23.49 4.07 2.44
CA GLY A 69 23.93 5.08 3.44
C GLY A 69 22.77 5.58 4.33
N VAL A 70 21.91 4.69 4.79
CA VAL A 70 20.76 4.99 5.68
C VAL A 70 21.08 4.49 7.08
N SER A 71 20.85 5.31 8.10
CA SER A 71 21.01 4.96 9.50
C SER A 71 19.65 4.51 10.11
N TRP A 72 19.69 3.99 11.34
CA TRP A 72 18.47 3.71 12.10
C TRP A 72 18.60 4.18 13.55
N LEU A 73 17.46 4.43 14.17
CA LEU A 73 17.35 4.92 15.54
C LEU A 73 16.13 4.30 16.21
N PRO A 74 16.21 3.84 17.47
CA PRO A 74 15.05 3.45 18.24
C PRO A 74 13.98 4.53 18.29
N LEU A 75 12.73 4.18 18.01
CA LEU A 75 11.59 5.09 17.96
C LEU A 75 11.44 5.91 19.24
N GLU A 76 11.68 5.28 20.40
CA GLU A 76 11.63 5.98 21.69
C GLU A 76 12.68 7.08 21.81
N GLN A 77 13.88 6.87 21.27
CA GLN A 77 14.94 7.87 21.27
C GLN A 77 14.57 9.05 20.38
N TYR A 78 13.96 8.79 19.21
CA TYR A 78 13.44 9.84 18.35
C TYR A 78 12.40 10.70 19.08
N TRP A 79 11.47 10.08 19.78
CA TRP A 79 10.46 10.83 20.54
C TRP A 79 11.05 11.64 21.70
N ARG A 80 12.22 11.29 22.21
CA ARG A 80 12.94 12.05 23.25
C ARG A 80 13.76 13.23 22.71
N LYS A 81 14.20 13.17 21.44
CA LYS A 81 14.95 14.26 20.80
C LYS A 81 14.01 15.42 20.46
N SER A 82 14.46 16.66 20.71
CA SER A 82 13.69 17.87 20.44
C SER A 82 14.30 18.70 19.32
N ASP A 83 14.58 18.10 18.14
CA ASP A 83 15.07 18.86 17.00
C ASP A 83 13.91 19.27 16.09
N ALA A 84 13.71 20.59 15.92
CA ALA A 84 12.61 21.18 15.17
C ALA A 84 12.82 21.15 13.64
N ALA A 85 14.00 20.75 13.17
CA ALA A 85 14.38 20.75 11.76
C ALA A 85 14.09 19.41 11.04
N ASP A 86 13.71 18.38 11.78
CA ASP A 86 13.51 17.03 11.25
C ASP A 86 12.13 16.87 10.60
N PHE A 87 12.09 16.11 9.51
CA PHE A 87 10.88 15.68 8.85
C PHE A 87 10.54 14.24 9.23
N LEU A 88 9.27 13.98 9.55
CA LEU A 88 8.76 12.61 9.75
C LEU A 88 8.05 12.14 8.49
N PHE A 89 8.45 10.99 7.99
CA PHE A 89 7.81 10.31 6.88
C PHE A 89 7.25 8.95 7.36
N PRO A 90 6.00 8.93 7.88
CA PRO A 90 5.39 7.69 8.33
C PRO A 90 4.91 6.87 7.11
N TRP A 91 4.71 5.58 7.31
CA TRP A 91 4.03 4.72 6.35
C TRP A 91 2.67 5.31 5.95
N GLY A 92 1.93 5.77 6.93
CA GLY A 92 0.72 6.55 6.72
C GLY A 92 0.46 7.51 7.88
N TRP A 93 -0.07 8.68 7.55
CA TRP A 93 -0.48 9.65 8.54
C TRP A 93 -1.79 9.24 9.22
N SER A 94 -1.84 9.36 10.53
CA SER A 94 -3.02 9.18 11.35
C SER A 94 -3.03 10.17 12.51
N TYR A 95 -4.18 10.36 13.15
CA TYR A 95 -4.28 11.23 14.32
C TYR A 95 -3.29 10.83 15.44
N THR A 96 -3.04 9.55 15.63
CA THR A 96 -2.10 9.05 16.64
C THR A 96 -0.67 9.52 16.35
N VAL A 97 -0.16 9.28 15.14
CA VAL A 97 1.19 9.69 14.73
C VAL A 97 1.31 11.22 14.74
N TYR A 98 0.33 11.92 14.20
CA TYR A 98 0.32 13.37 14.16
C TYR A 98 0.34 13.99 15.55
N ASN A 99 -0.46 13.47 16.50
CA ASN A 99 -0.49 13.98 17.86
C ASN A 99 0.83 13.76 18.60
N GLU A 100 1.45 12.57 18.47
CA GLU A 100 2.75 12.30 19.06
C GLU A 100 3.83 13.23 18.46
N TRP A 101 3.83 13.39 17.15
CA TRP A 101 4.75 14.27 16.46
C TRP A 101 4.57 15.74 16.88
N ARG A 102 3.33 16.23 16.97
CA ARG A 102 3.00 17.59 17.40
C ARG A 102 3.39 17.89 18.84
N LYS A 103 3.18 16.93 19.77
CA LYS A 103 3.58 17.08 21.19
C LYS A 103 5.08 17.34 21.36
N LYS A 104 5.90 16.93 20.41
CA LYS A 104 7.35 17.13 20.42
C LYS A 104 7.81 18.50 19.87
N GLY A 105 6.88 19.42 19.64
CA GLY A 105 7.19 20.76 19.15
C GLY A 105 7.67 20.82 17.69
N LYS A 106 7.53 19.72 16.95
CA LYS A 106 7.96 19.61 15.54
C LYS A 106 6.88 20.15 14.60
N SER A 107 6.64 21.46 14.64
CA SER A 107 5.48 22.09 14.04
C SER A 107 5.68 22.68 12.63
N LYS A 108 6.84 22.50 12.00
CA LYS A 108 7.11 23.10 10.68
C LYS A 108 6.45 22.37 9.50
N GLN A 109 6.12 21.10 9.67
CA GLN A 109 5.39 20.33 8.66
C GLN A 109 3.90 20.50 8.94
N TRP A 110 3.22 21.23 8.07
CA TRP A 110 1.76 21.36 8.17
C TRP A 110 1.09 20.07 7.72
N MET A 111 0.09 19.64 8.48
CA MET A 111 -0.62 18.40 8.17
C MET A 111 -2.06 18.53 8.67
N ASP A 112 -3.01 18.27 7.79
CA ASP A 112 -4.43 18.21 8.12
C ASP A 112 -4.90 16.75 8.15
N CYS A 113 -4.91 16.17 9.36
CA CYS A 113 -5.31 14.76 9.54
C CYS A 113 -6.79 14.51 9.19
N GLU A 114 -7.66 15.51 9.32
CA GLU A 114 -9.05 15.36 8.93
C GLU A 114 -9.17 15.28 7.41
N MET A 115 -8.46 16.17 6.70
CA MET A 115 -8.40 16.14 5.25
C MET A 115 -7.74 14.83 4.75
N ILE A 116 -6.64 14.37 5.36
CA ILE A 116 -6.00 13.09 5.02
C ILE A 116 -6.99 11.94 5.22
N ARG A 117 -7.72 11.91 6.33
CA ARG A 117 -8.75 10.90 6.56
C ARG A 117 -9.83 10.94 5.48
N ASN A 118 -10.31 12.12 5.14
CA ASN A 118 -11.30 12.29 4.08
C ASN A 118 -10.78 11.80 2.73
N LEU A 119 -9.57 12.21 2.35
CA LEU A 119 -8.91 11.82 1.10
C LEU A 119 -8.56 10.32 1.03
N SER A 120 -8.44 9.65 2.17
CA SER A 120 -8.21 8.19 2.25
C SER A 120 -9.52 7.38 2.18
N GLY A 121 -10.66 8.03 2.05
CA GLY A 121 -11.96 7.35 1.98
C GLY A 121 -12.24 6.76 0.60
N ARG A 122 -12.83 5.56 0.54
CA ARG A 122 -13.19 4.89 -0.73
C ARG A 122 -14.20 5.65 -1.59
N ASN A 123 -14.88 6.65 -1.06
CA ASN A 123 -15.79 7.51 -1.83
C ASN A 123 -15.09 8.27 -2.98
N TRP A 124 -13.80 8.55 -2.88
CA TRP A 124 -13.03 9.22 -3.94
C TRP A 124 -12.92 8.42 -5.24
N VAL A 125 -13.16 7.10 -5.18
CA VAL A 125 -13.31 6.28 -6.40
C VAL A 125 -14.43 6.81 -7.29
N CYS A 126 -15.54 7.28 -6.71
CA CYS A 126 -16.66 7.85 -7.48
C CYS A 126 -16.22 9.09 -8.29
N ASP A 127 -15.40 9.96 -7.69
CA ASP A 127 -14.94 11.20 -8.34
C ASP A 127 -13.97 10.88 -9.50
N VAL A 128 -13.05 9.94 -9.30
CA VAL A 128 -12.15 9.47 -10.36
C VAL A 128 -12.92 8.84 -11.52
N LEU A 129 -13.87 7.95 -11.22
CA LEU A 129 -14.66 7.28 -12.26
C LEU A 129 -15.64 8.23 -12.98
N ALA A 130 -15.94 9.39 -12.40
CA ALA A 130 -16.77 10.43 -13.00
C ALA A 130 -15.99 11.30 -14.01
N ILE A 131 -14.66 11.21 -14.09
CA ILE A 131 -13.85 11.94 -15.08
C ILE A 131 -14.38 11.58 -16.49
N PRO A 132 -14.72 12.57 -17.35
CA PRO A 132 -15.43 12.32 -18.60
C PRO A 132 -14.77 11.28 -19.50
N TYR A 133 -13.45 11.36 -19.72
CA TYR A 133 -12.72 10.40 -20.55
C TYR A 133 -12.78 8.98 -19.97
N ILE A 134 -12.62 8.83 -18.64
CA ILE A 134 -12.72 7.53 -17.95
C ILE A 134 -14.10 6.94 -18.17
N LYS A 135 -15.12 7.74 -17.95
CA LYS A 135 -16.51 7.35 -18.10
C LYS A 135 -16.89 6.92 -19.50
N GLU A 136 -16.41 7.63 -20.49
CA GLU A 136 -16.86 7.46 -21.90
C GLU A 136 -15.99 6.53 -22.71
N SER A 137 -14.69 6.42 -22.37
CA SER A 137 -13.71 5.75 -23.22
C SER A 137 -12.97 4.59 -22.58
N VAL A 138 -12.98 4.48 -21.24
CA VAL A 138 -12.20 3.47 -20.50
C VAL A 138 -13.08 2.36 -19.96
N LEU A 139 -14.22 2.72 -19.38
CA LEU A 139 -15.15 1.76 -18.79
C LEU A 139 -16.07 1.12 -19.85
N PRO A 140 -16.49 -0.15 -19.65
CA PRO A 140 -17.41 -0.80 -20.57
C PRO A 140 -18.80 -0.15 -20.55
N ALA A 141 -19.51 -0.24 -21.66
CA ALA A 141 -20.93 0.16 -21.72
C ALA A 141 -21.76 -0.63 -20.69
N GLY A 142 -22.62 0.10 -19.96
CA GLY A 142 -23.43 -0.48 -18.89
C GLY A 142 -22.67 -0.74 -17.59
N PHE A 143 -21.46 -0.21 -17.42
CA PHE A 143 -20.75 -0.29 -16.15
C PHE A 143 -21.58 0.35 -15.01
N VAL A 144 -21.71 -0.39 -13.91
CA VAL A 144 -22.42 0.08 -12.72
C VAL A 144 -21.43 0.81 -11.82
N TYR A 145 -21.61 2.11 -11.69
CA TYR A 145 -20.73 2.96 -10.87
C TYR A 145 -20.87 2.63 -9.38
N PRO A 146 -19.78 2.73 -8.61
CA PRO A 146 -19.83 2.67 -7.16
C PRO A 146 -20.81 3.68 -6.57
N GLN A 147 -21.52 3.28 -5.51
CA GLN A 147 -22.52 4.10 -4.85
C GLN A 147 -22.20 4.29 -3.37
N ILE A 148 -22.43 5.52 -2.89
CA ILE A 148 -22.33 5.85 -1.45
C ILE A 148 -23.70 5.58 -0.83
N LEU A 149 -23.79 4.53 0.00
CA LEU A 149 -25.02 4.06 0.62
C LEU A 149 -25.05 4.45 2.10
N LYS A 150 -26.01 5.29 2.49
CA LYS A 150 -26.05 5.92 3.83
C LYS A 150 -27.10 5.33 4.76
N SER A 151 -27.82 4.30 4.33
CA SER A 151 -28.81 3.61 5.17
C SER A 151 -28.88 2.12 4.83
N TYR A 152 -29.42 1.33 5.75
CA TYR A 152 -29.64 -0.11 5.50
C TYR A 152 -30.60 -0.36 4.32
N GLU A 153 -31.61 0.51 4.18
CA GLU A 153 -32.59 0.43 3.08
C GLU A 153 -31.90 0.65 1.72
N SER A 154 -31.01 1.64 1.61
CA SER A 154 -30.23 1.87 0.37
C SER A 154 -29.30 0.72 0.06
N VAL A 155 -28.62 0.13 1.06
CA VAL A 155 -27.79 -1.08 0.88
C VAL A 155 -28.63 -2.27 0.45
N SER A 156 -29.79 -2.48 1.09
CA SER A 156 -30.70 -3.58 0.75
C SER A 156 -31.20 -3.48 -0.69
N SER A 157 -31.61 -2.30 -1.10
CA SER A 157 -32.05 -2.05 -2.48
C SER A 157 -30.95 -2.31 -3.48
N PHE A 158 -29.73 -1.84 -3.20
CA PHE A 158 -28.55 -2.05 -4.04
C PHE A 158 -28.22 -3.55 -4.18
N VAL A 159 -28.18 -4.30 -3.07
CA VAL A 159 -27.89 -5.75 -3.08
C VAL A 159 -28.93 -6.52 -3.87
N LEU A 160 -30.21 -6.24 -3.68
CA LEU A 160 -31.30 -6.89 -4.42
C LEU A 160 -31.25 -6.58 -5.92
N GLN A 161 -30.84 -5.37 -6.30
CA GLN A 161 -30.75 -4.94 -7.69
C GLN A 161 -29.55 -5.56 -8.41
N GLN A 162 -28.37 -5.60 -7.76
CA GLN A 162 -27.14 -6.06 -8.40
C GLN A 162 -26.94 -7.57 -8.40
N GLN A 163 -27.64 -8.31 -7.53
CA GLN A 163 -27.52 -9.77 -7.36
C GLN A 163 -26.14 -10.23 -6.87
N GLU A 164 -25.06 -9.78 -7.51
CA GLU A 164 -23.69 -9.95 -7.05
C GLU A 164 -23.05 -8.58 -6.79
N ALA A 165 -22.79 -8.29 -5.52
CA ALA A 165 -22.24 -7.00 -5.09
C ALA A 165 -21.07 -7.16 -4.14
N VAL A 166 -20.19 -6.17 -4.15
CA VAL A 166 -19.14 -5.99 -3.14
C VAL A 166 -19.47 -4.74 -2.33
N LEU A 167 -19.72 -4.93 -1.05
CA LEU A 167 -19.89 -3.82 -0.12
C LEU A 167 -18.57 -3.57 0.59
N LYS A 168 -18.16 -2.29 0.67
CA LYS A 168 -16.88 -1.91 1.28
C LYS A 168 -17.11 -0.89 2.37
N ALA A 169 -16.45 -1.08 3.53
CA ALA A 169 -16.37 -0.03 4.53
C ALA A 169 -15.52 1.14 3.99
N PRO A 170 -15.87 2.41 4.29
CA PRO A 170 -15.15 3.59 3.79
C PRO A 170 -13.65 3.57 4.06
N TRP A 171 -13.27 3.13 5.24
CA TRP A 171 -11.88 2.96 5.67
C TRP A 171 -11.67 1.54 6.20
N SER A 172 -10.68 0.86 5.68
CA SER A 172 -10.27 -0.46 6.20
C SER A 172 -8.85 -0.79 5.71
N SER A 173 -8.22 -1.80 6.32
CA SER A 173 -6.89 -2.25 5.90
C SER A 173 -6.96 -3.62 5.22
N SER A 174 -6.10 -3.83 4.21
CA SER A 174 -5.70 -5.13 3.64
C SER A 174 -6.81 -6.18 3.54
N GLY A 175 -7.81 -5.93 2.68
CA GLY A 175 -8.91 -6.87 2.41
C GLY A 175 -9.93 -7.05 3.55
N LYS A 176 -9.76 -6.37 4.68
CA LYS A 176 -10.76 -6.26 5.73
C LYS A 176 -11.81 -5.22 5.35
N GLY A 177 -13.01 -5.31 5.93
CA GLY A 177 -14.08 -4.34 5.62
C GLY A 177 -14.72 -4.55 4.26
N LEU A 178 -14.62 -5.75 3.68
CA LEU A 178 -15.35 -6.17 2.50
C LEU A 178 -16.45 -7.17 2.89
N TYR A 179 -17.59 -7.04 2.26
CA TYR A 179 -18.71 -8.01 2.34
C TYR A 179 -19.17 -8.37 0.93
N TRP A 180 -19.08 -9.63 0.59
CA TRP A 180 -19.54 -10.16 -0.69
C TRP A 180 -21.01 -10.56 -0.57
N ALA A 181 -21.89 -9.91 -1.32
CA ALA A 181 -23.32 -10.15 -1.31
C ALA A 181 -23.77 -10.84 -2.60
N ASP A 182 -24.64 -11.83 -2.46
CA ASP A 182 -25.17 -12.69 -3.53
C ASP A 182 -26.66 -12.39 -3.86
N GLY A 183 -27.11 -11.19 -3.60
CA GLY A 183 -28.52 -10.80 -3.76
C GLY A 183 -29.40 -11.16 -2.56
N THR A 184 -28.84 -11.78 -1.50
CA THR A 184 -29.62 -12.23 -0.34
C THR A 184 -29.43 -11.30 0.85
N LEU A 185 -30.53 -10.89 1.48
CA LEU A 185 -30.51 -10.07 2.70
C LEU A 185 -30.44 -10.97 3.93
N THR A 186 -29.22 -11.27 4.38
CA THR A 186 -28.97 -12.12 5.56
C THR A 186 -28.89 -11.31 6.86
N PRO A 187 -29.12 -11.92 8.04
CA PRO A 187 -28.86 -11.28 9.33
C PRO A 187 -27.40 -10.82 9.49
N SER A 188 -26.44 -11.60 8.95
CA SER A 188 -25.01 -11.25 8.93
C SER A 188 -24.74 -9.98 8.13
N LEU A 189 -25.32 -9.87 6.93
CA LEU A 189 -25.26 -8.65 6.12
C LEU A 189 -25.77 -7.44 6.91
N LYS A 190 -26.98 -7.58 7.48
CA LYS A 190 -27.59 -6.49 8.26
C LYS A 190 -26.69 -6.06 9.42
N HIS A 191 -26.17 -7.01 10.18
CA HIS A 191 -25.29 -6.71 11.30
C HIS A 191 -24.02 -5.98 10.84
N TRP A 192 -23.36 -6.45 9.79
CA TRP A 192 -22.17 -5.83 9.22
C TRP A 192 -22.45 -4.40 8.73
N VAL A 193 -23.54 -4.20 7.96
CA VAL A 193 -23.94 -2.89 7.45
C VAL A 193 -24.20 -1.91 8.58
N MET A 194 -25.00 -2.31 9.58
CA MET A 194 -25.32 -1.44 10.71
C MET A 194 -24.09 -1.00 11.47
N ASN A 195 -23.13 -1.92 11.69
CA ASN A 195 -21.86 -1.58 12.34
C ASN A 195 -21.04 -0.59 11.52
N VAL A 196 -20.95 -0.77 10.19
CA VAL A 196 -20.21 0.17 9.33
C VAL A 196 -20.89 1.54 9.28
N LEU A 197 -22.21 1.58 9.15
CA LEU A 197 -22.96 2.85 9.15
C LEU A 197 -22.80 3.62 10.47
N GLU A 198 -22.85 2.92 11.61
CA GLU A 198 -22.67 3.53 12.93
C GLU A 198 -21.25 4.07 13.13
N GLN A 199 -20.23 3.32 12.70
CA GLN A 199 -18.82 3.69 12.94
C GLN A 199 -18.25 4.64 11.90
N GLN A 200 -18.67 4.53 10.63
CA GLN A 200 -18.04 5.20 9.50
C GLN A 200 -19.01 6.03 8.64
N GLY A 201 -20.31 5.95 8.90
CA GLY A 201 -21.33 6.84 8.31
C GLY A 201 -21.90 6.41 6.97
N PHE A 202 -21.22 5.57 6.19
CA PHE A 202 -21.72 5.07 4.91
C PHE A 202 -21.07 3.72 4.53
N VAL A 203 -21.62 3.08 3.52
CA VAL A 203 -21.06 1.87 2.87
C VAL A 203 -20.88 2.17 1.39
N MET A 204 -19.77 1.77 0.80
CA MET A 204 -19.61 1.75 -0.65
C MET A 204 -20.24 0.48 -1.21
N GLY A 205 -21.11 0.62 -2.21
CA GLY A 205 -21.70 -0.50 -2.95
C GLY A 205 -21.11 -0.53 -4.36
N GLU A 206 -20.56 -1.68 -4.76
CA GLU A 206 -19.97 -1.91 -6.08
C GLU A 206 -20.51 -3.21 -6.68
N MET A 207 -20.64 -3.24 -8.00
CA MET A 207 -20.92 -4.48 -8.72
C MET A 207 -19.67 -5.38 -8.67
N LYS A 208 -19.87 -6.69 -8.47
CA LYS A 208 -18.79 -7.65 -8.62
C LYS A 208 -18.38 -7.74 -10.08
N CYS A 209 -17.13 -7.47 -10.38
CA CYS A 209 -16.56 -7.58 -11.72
C CYS A 209 -15.91 -8.95 -11.96
N ASP A 210 -15.91 -9.41 -13.22
CA ASP A 210 -15.11 -10.57 -13.66
C ASP A 210 -13.64 -10.12 -13.80
N LYS A 211 -12.93 -10.20 -12.68
CA LYS A 211 -11.55 -9.76 -12.56
C LYS A 211 -10.59 -10.72 -13.22
N VAL A 212 -9.69 -10.18 -14.05
CA VAL A 212 -8.62 -10.92 -14.74
C VAL A 212 -7.25 -10.69 -14.10
N LEU A 213 -6.96 -9.43 -13.72
CA LEU A 213 -5.66 -9.03 -13.19
C LEU A 213 -5.84 -7.88 -12.20
N ASP A 214 -5.12 -7.92 -11.08
CA ASP A 214 -4.94 -6.79 -10.17
C ASP A 214 -3.56 -6.17 -10.38
N PHE A 215 -3.51 -4.83 -10.39
CA PHE A 215 -2.27 -4.06 -10.40
C PHE A 215 -2.53 -2.68 -9.79
N ALA A 216 -1.49 -1.88 -9.62
CA ALA A 216 -1.64 -0.50 -9.21
C ALA A 216 -0.77 0.43 -10.05
N MET A 217 -1.18 1.69 -10.12
CA MET A 217 -0.33 2.82 -10.47
C MET A 217 0.09 3.52 -9.19
N GLU A 218 1.38 3.72 -9.04
CA GLU A 218 1.98 4.38 -7.87
C GLU A 218 2.34 5.82 -8.22
N PHE A 219 2.15 6.71 -7.26
CA PHE A 219 2.40 8.13 -7.41
C PHE A 219 3.15 8.70 -6.22
N THR A 220 3.83 9.83 -6.43
CA THR A 220 4.42 10.65 -5.37
C THR A 220 3.87 12.06 -5.45
N CYS A 221 3.37 12.56 -4.31
CA CYS A 221 2.88 13.93 -4.17
C CYS A 221 3.94 14.76 -3.45
N GLU A 222 4.40 15.82 -4.11
CA GLU A 222 5.31 16.81 -3.58
C GLU A 222 4.57 18.13 -3.30
N GLU A 223 5.31 19.20 -3.03
CA GLU A 223 4.71 20.49 -2.61
C GLU A 223 3.70 21.06 -3.62
N HIS A 224 3.95 20.89 -4.92
CA HIS A 224 3.15 21.52 -5.97
C HIS A 224 2.62 20.56 -7.03
N THR A 225 3.00 19.30 -7.01
CA THR A 225 2.64 18.34 -8.06
C THR A 225 2.53 16.93 -7.52
N CYS A 226 1.73 16.13 -8.21
CA CYS A 226 1.71 14.68 -8.06
C CYS A 226 2.25 14.05 -9.35
N SER A 227 3.25 13.18 -9.24
CA SER A 227 3.94 12.56 -10.37
C SER A 227 3.76 11.04 -10.31
N PHE A 228 3.63 10.42 -11.47
CA PHE A 228 3.66 8.97 -11.60
C PHE A 228 5.03 8.43 -11.19
N LEU A 229 5.03 7.39 -10.38
CA LEU A 229 6.23 6.73 -9.88
C LEU A 229 6.53 5.43 -10.65
N GLY A 230 5.49 4.65 -10.95
CA GLY A 230 5.62 3.37 -11.64
C GLY A 230 4.38 2.49 -11.49
N TYR A 231 4.46 1.30 -12.05
CA TYR A 231 3.46 0.24 -11.88
C TYR A 231 3.83 -0.69 -10.73
N SER A 232 2.84 -1.34 -10.15
CA SER A 232 3.05 -2.47 -9.25
C SER A 232 2.05 -3.59 -9.50
N PHE A 233 2.58 -4.82 -9.63
CA PHE A 233 1.77 -6.02 -9.70
C PHE A 233 1.87 -6.77 -8.39
N PHE A 234 0.73 -7.01 -7.74
CA PHE A 234 0.73 -7.72 -6.48
C PHE A 234 0.30 -9.18 -6.63
N ILE A 235 0.92 -10.00 -5.80
CA ILE A 235 0.66 -11.43 -5.72
C ILE A 235 -0.33 -11.64 -4.60
N THR A 236 -1.45 -12.27 -4.91
CA THR A 236 -2.46 -12.65 -3.92
C THR A 236 -2.63 -14.16 -3.89
N GLU A 237 -2.76 -14.72 -2.69
CA GLU A 237 -3.08 -16.13 -2.48
C GLU A 237 -4.26 -16.23 -1.51
N ASN A 238 -5.34 -16.91 -1.93
CA ASN A 238 -6.59 -17.00 -1.16
C ASN A 238 -7.13 -15.62 -0.70
N GLY A 239 -7.01 -14.61 -1.58
CA GLY A 239 -7.44 -13.23 -1.30
C GLY A 239 -6.56 -12.46 -0.31
N LYS A 240 -5.40 -13.01 0.09
CA LYS A 240 -4.43 -12.34 0.95
C LYS A 240 -3.22 -11.91 0.14
N TYR A 241 -2.77 -10.69 0.40
CA TYR A 241 -1.51 -10.18 -0.13
C TYR A 241 -0.32 -11.06 0.30
N LYS A 242 0.56 -11.36 -0.65
CA LYS A 242 1.78 -12.14 -0.45
C LYS A 242 3.04 -11.37 -0.87
N GLY A 243 2.93 -10.50 -1.83
CA GLY A 243 4.08 -9.78 -2.36
C GLY A 243 3.81 -9.03 -3.65
N ASN A 244 4.89 -8.54 -4.27
CA ASN A 244 4.87 -7.82 -5.53
C ASN A 244 5.88 -8.39 -6.51
N TRP A 245 5.67 -8.13 -7.78
CA TRP A 245 6.69 -8.33 -8.79
C TRP A 245 7.84 -7.33 -8.59
N LEU A 246 9.07 -7.81 -8.84
CA LEU A 246 10.25 -6.98 -9.03
C LEU A 246 10.58 -7.03 -10.50
N GLU A 247 10.16 -6.00 -11.21
CA GLU A 247 10.26 -5.95 -12.67
C GLU A 247 10.26 -4.49 -13.14
N SER A 248 10.77 -4.24 -14.36
CA SER A 248 10.76 -2.92 -14.95
C SER A 248 9.35 -2.45 -15.32
N ASP A 249 9.12 -1.14 -15.23
CA ASP A 249 7.85 -0.54 -15.68
C ASP A 249 7.56 -0.84 -17.16
N ASP A 250 8.59 -0.84 -18.01
CA ASP A 250 8.45 -1.17 -19.44
C ASP A 250 7.92 -2.61 -19.65
N THR A 251 8.35 -3.57 -18.84
CA THR A 251 7.87 -4.95 -18.90
C THR A 251 6.45 -5.07 -18.35
N MET A 252 6.17 -4.39 -17.23
CA MET A 252 4.83 -4.36 -16.65
C MET A 252 3.83 -3.71 -17.62
N GLU A 253 4.20 -2.59 -18.26
CA GLU A 253 3.35 -1.90 -19.24
C GLU A 253 3.08 -2.80 -20.47
N ARG A 254 4.11 -3.44 -21.03
CA ARG A 254 3.93 -4.42 -22.13
C ARG A 254 3.03 -5.58 -21.75
N TYR A 255 3.07 -6.02 -20.50
CA TYR A 255 2.15 -7.05 -20.01
C TYR A 255 0.70 -6.53 -19.98
N LEU A 256 0.47 -5.30 -19.52
CA LEU A 256 -0.85 -4.66 -19.55
C LEU A 256 -1.37 -4.45 -20.98
N GLU A 257 -0.48 -4.17 -21.95
CA GLU A 257 -0.84 -3.99 -23.36
C GLU A 257 -1.47 -5.25 -23.98
N THR A 258 -1.26 -6.42 -23.40
CA THR A 258 -1.94 -7.65 -23.82
C THR A 258 -3.45 -7.62 -23.57
N TYR A 259 -3.93 -6.70 -22.72
CA TYR A 259 -5.33 -6.56 -22.33
C TYR A 259 -5.95 -5.24 -22.78
N VAL A 260 -5.22 -4.13 -22.67
CA VAL A 260 -5.73 -2.78 -22.93
C VAL A 260 -4.70 -1.95 -23.70
N ASP A 261 -5.18 -1.06 -24.54
CA ASP A 261 -4.34 -0.18 -25.34
C ASP A 261 -3.45 0.71 -24.45
N ARG A 262 -2.16 0.80 -24.79
CA ARG A 262 -1.18 1.66 -24.12
C ARG A 262 -1.62 3.11 -24.02
N CYS A 263 -2.22 3.64 -25.08
CA CYS A 263 -2.71 5.02 -25.08
C CYS A 263 -3.73 5.28 -23.97
N ARG A 264 -4.55 4.28 -23.65
CA ARG A 264 -5.51 4.37 -22.53
C ARG A 264 -4.82 4.36 -21.17
N LEU A 265 -3.79 3.53 -20.99
CA LEU A 265 -3.01 3.51 -19.74
C LEU A 265 -2.33 4.86 -19.50
N VAL A 266 -1.66 5.40 -20.50
CA VAL A 266 -0.98 6.70 -20.44
C VAL A 266 -1.96 7.86 -20.18
N GLU A 267 -3.11 7.86 -20.83
CA GLU A 267 -4.12 8.91 -20.61
C GLU A 267 -4.72 8.83 -19.21
N VAL A 268 -5.05 7.62 -18.72
CA VAL A 268 -5.53 7.44 -17.35
C VAL A 268 -4.47 7.88 -16.34
N GLN A 269 -3.20 7.56 -16.56
CA GLN A 269 -2.09 8.04 -15.73
C GLN A 269 -2.06 9.57 -15.67
N HIS A 270 -2.14 10.27 -16.79
CA HIS A 270 -2.14 11.73 -16.83
C HIS A 270 -3.35 12.33 -16.10
N LEU A 271 -4.55 11.75 -16.30
CA LEU A 271 -5.76 12.20 -15.63
C LEU A 271 -5.68 12.03 -14.11
N LEU A 272 -5.11 10.92 -13.64
CA LEU A 272 -4.89 10.69 -12.23
C LEU A 272 -3.85 11.67 -11.64
N GLN A 273 -2.76 11.94 -12.35
CA GLN A 273 -1.77 12.95 -11.93
C GLN A 273 -2.43 14.34 -11.79
N GLN A 274 -3.25 14.75 -12.77
CA GLN A 274 -3.99 16.01 -12.70
C GLN A 274 -4.97 16.01 -11.53
N PHE A 275 -5.73 14.94 -11.38
CA PHE A 275 -6.71 14.80 -10.29
C PHE A 275 -6.02 14.91 -8.92
N PHE A 276 -4.94 14.21 -8.68
CA PHE A 276 -4.23 14.27 -7.40
C PHE A 276 -3.50 15.60 -7.19
N THR A 277 -2.95 16.20 -8.23
CA THR A 277 -2.37 17.54 -8.16
C THR A 277 -3.43 18.56 -7.72
N GLN A 278 -4.65 18.45 -8.23
CA GLN A 278 -5.74 19.36 -7.89
C GLN A 278 -6.35 19.13 -6.50
N HIS A 279 -6.48 17.87 -6.08
CA HIS A 279 -7.29 17.51 -4.90
C HIS A 279 -6.47 17.07 -3.69
N VAL A 280 -5.23 16.61 -3.87
CA VAL A 280 -4.40 16.03 -2.80
C VAL A 280 -3.21 16.91 -2.45
N VAL A 281 -2.54 17.48 -3.45
CA VAL A 281 -1.42 18.40 -3.26
C VAL A 281 -1.84 19.61 -2.43
N GLY A 282 -1.00 20.01 -1.47
CA GLY A 282 -1.34 21.05 -0.48
C GLY A 282 -1.92 20.50 0.84
N TYR A 283 -2.43 19.27 0.84
CA TYR A 283 -2.92 18.60 2.05
C TYR A 283 -2.07 17.39 2.45
N TYR A 284 -1.43 16.77 1.47
CA TYR A 284 -0.63 15.56 1.66
C TYR A 284 0.66 15.63 0.83
N GLN A 285 1.76 15.19 1.44
CA GLN A 285 3.03 14.93 0.77
C GLN A 285 3.46 13.49 1.09
N GLY A 286 3.84 12.75 0.07
CA GLY A 286 4.23 11.35 0.20
C GLY A 286 3.77 10.51 -0.97
N CYS A 287 3.87 9.20 -0.85
CA CYS A 287 3.43 8.26 -1.86
C CYS A 287 1.94 7.97 -1.73
N LEU A 288 1.29 7.67 -2.84
CA LEU A 288 -0.04 7.09 -2.89
C LEU A 288 -0.10 6.04 -4.01
N GLY A 289 -0.97 5.04 -3.83
CA GLY A 289 -1.24 4.03 -4.83
C GLY A 289 -2.70 4.03 -5.25
N VAL A 290 -2.96 3.76 -6.52
CA VAL A 290 -4.30 3.55 -7.06
C VAL A 290 -4.42 2.09 -7.49
N ASP A 291 -5.16 1.31 -6.73
CA ASP A 291 -5.45 -0.07 -7.08
C ASP A 291 -6.38 -0.11 -8.29
N MET A 292 -6.02 -0.90 -9.27
CA MET A 292 -6.70 -1.05 -10.54
C MET A 292 -6.93 -2.54 -10.84
N MET A 293 -7.79 -2.82 -11.79
CA MET A 293 -7.92 -4.18 -12.29
C MET A 293 -8.24 -4.20 -13.79
N ILE A 294 -7.80 -5.27 -14.44
CA ILE A 294 -8.35 -5.65 -15.75
C ILE A 294 -9.58 -6.50 -15.47
N ILE A 295 -10.67 -6.13 -16.12
CA ILE A 295 -11.95 -6.85 -16.04
C ILE A 295 -12.33 -7.41 -17.40
N ARG A 296 -13.07 -8.51 -17.43
CA ARG A 296 -13.64 -9.08 -18.63
C ARG A 296 -15.15 -8.84 -18.66
N GLN A 297 -15.65 -8.31 -19.77
CA GLN A 297 -17.08 -8.15 -19.97
C GLN A 297 -17.42 -8.42 -21.45
N ALA A 298 -18.42 -9.25 -21.69
CA ALA A 298 -18.88 -9.63 -23.05
C ALA A 298 -17.75 -10.14 -23.96
N GLY A 299 -16.76 -10.84 -23.41
CA GLY A 299 -15.61 -11.39 -24.14
C GLY A 299 -14.48 -10.40 -24.45
N ALA A 300 -14.60 -9.15 -24.06
CA ALA A 300 -13.56 -8.12 -24.18
C ALA A 300 -12.95 -7.75 -22.83
N TYR A 301 -11.72 -7.22 -22.87
CA TYR A 301 -11.03 -6.71 -21.68
C TYR A 301 -11.18 -5.20 -21.55
N TYR A 302 -11.31 -4.74 -20.33
CA TYR A 302 -11.43 -3.32 -20.01
C TYR A 302 -10.57 -2.99 -18.77
N LEU A 303 -10.11 -1.76 -18.71
CA LEU A 303 -9.45 -1.23 -17.53
C LEU A 303 -10.50 -0.73 -16.53
N HIS A 304 -10.47 -1.21 -15.30
CA HIS A 304 -11.10 -0.54 -14.15
C HIS A 304 -10.05 0.35 -13.48
N PRO A 305 -10.07 1.66 -13.72
CA PRO A 305 -8.92 2.54 -13.48
C PRO A 305 -8.79 3.00 -12.02
N CYS A 306 -9.74 2.67 -11.17
CA CYS A 306 -9.69 3.03 -9.74
C CYS A 306 -10.61 2.13 -8.92
N VAL A 307 -10.03 1.19 -8.20
CA VAL A 307 -10.73 0.29 -7.25
C VAL A 307 -10.61 0.82 -5.82
N GLU A 308 -9.46 1.40 -5.50
CA GLU A 308 -9.14 1.99 -4.19
C GLU A 308 -7.98 2.98 -4.35
N ILE A 309 -7.98 4.04 -3.53
CA ILE A 309 -6.88 4.99 -3.43
C ILE A 309 -6.24 4.82 -2.06
N ASN A 310 -4.96 4.45 -2.06
CA ASN A 310 -4.17 4.23 -0.87
C ASN A 310 -3.29 5.47 -0.59
N LEU A 311 -3.79 6.45 0.17
CA LEU A 311 -3.07 7.72 0.45
C LEU A 311 -2.01 7.52 1.53
N ARG A 312 -1.02 6.69 1.24
CA ARG A 312 0.09 6.28 2.09
C ARG A 312 1.14 5.52 1.31
N MET A 313 2.27 5.23 1.97
CA MET A 313 3.17 4.19 1.48
C MET A 313 2.43 2.86 1.35
N ASN A 314 2.85 2.06 0.39
CA ASN A 314 2.33 0.72 0.17
C ASN A 314 3.46 -0.23 -0.29
N MET A 315 3.18 -1.52 -0.32
CA MET A 315 4.18 -2.53 -0.66
C MET A 315 4.59 -2.48 -2.14
N GLY A 316 3.74 -1.94 -3.02
CA GLY A 316 4.05 -1.69 -4.43
C GLY A 316 5.17 -0.66 -4.58
N VAL A 317 5.06 0.49 -3.88
CA VAL A 317 6.12 1.51 -3.84
C VAL A 317 7.42 0.96 -3.28
N VAL A 318 7.36 0.10 -2.24
CA VAL A 318 8.55 -0.57 -1.70
C VAL A 318 9.21 -1.46 -2.75
N ALA A 319 8.43 -2.32 -3.40
CA ALA A 319 8.93 -3.23 -4.44
C ALA A 319 9.53 -2.45 -5.63
N HIS A 320 8.83 -1.42 -6.10
CA HIS A 320 9.33 -0.53 -7.15
C HIS A 320 10.67 0.13 -6.74
N SER A 321 10.75 0.66 -5.52
CA SER A 321 11.98 1.28 -5.01
C SER A 321 13.13 0.29 -4.91
N ILE A 322 12.87 -0.95 -4.50
CA ILE A 322 13.86 -2.02 -4.45
C ILE A 322 14.35 -2.35 -5.86
N TYR A 323 13.43 -2.54 -6.80
CA TYR A 323 13.78 -2.85 -8.18
C TYR A 323 14.66 -1.76 -8.78
N GLU A 324 14.24 -0.51 -8.71
CA GLU A 324 14.92 0.61 -9.33
C GLU A 324 16.33 0.87 -8.75
N LYS A 325 16.51 0.68 -7.42
CA LYS A 325 17.76 1.01 -6.74
C LYS A 325 18.73 -0.17 -6.66
N TYR A 326 18.24 -1.39 -6.50
CA TYR A 326 19.07 -2.48 -6.03
C TYR A 326 19.06 -3.73 -6.90
N ILE A 327 18.16 -3.84 -7.89
CA ILE A 327 18.09 -5.03 -8.75
C ILE A 327 18.79 -4.75 -10.09
N CYS A 328 19.57 -5.71 -10.56
CA CYS A 328 20.18 -5.66 -11.89
C CYS A 328 19.08 -5.51 -12.96
N LYS A 329 19.23 -4.57 -13.90
CA LYS A 329 18.20 -4.28 -14.92
C LYS A 329 17.89 -5.44 -15.88
N LYS A 330 18.72 -6.47 -15.89
CA LYS A 330 18.51 -7.71 -16.65
C LYS A 330 17.85 -8.82 -15.84
N SER A 331 17.67 -8.59 -14.54
CA SER A 331 17.09 -9.52 -13.59
C SER A 331 15.66 -9.12 -13.26
N HIS A 332 14.90 -10.10 -12.83
CA HIS A 332 13.54 -9.92 -12.34
C HIS A 332 13.34 -10.75 -11.07
N GLY A 333 12.21 -10.60 -10.42
CA GLY A 333 12.00 -11.36 -9.19
C GLY A 333 10.67 -11.10 -8.51
N ARG A 334 10.66 -11.38 -7.23
CA ARG A 334 9.50 -11.19 -6.36
C ARG A 334 9.93 -10.62 -5.01
N PHE A 335 9.15 -9.67 -4.53
CA PHE A 335 9.19 -9.17 -3.17
C PHE A 335 8.09 -9.86 -2.38
N TYR A 336 8.39 -10.37 -1.20
CA TYR A 336 7.46 -11.09 -0.35
C TYR A 336 7.40 -10.50 1.04
N VAL A 337 6.20 -10.56 1.64
CA VAL A 337 5.97 -10.31 3.06
C VAL A 337 5.23 -11.51 3.62
N THR A 338 5.84 -12.21 4.57
CA THR A 338 5.32 -13.48 5.09
C THR A 338 5.34 -13.49 6.62
N SER A 339 4.27 -14.02 7.21
CA SER A 339 4.18 -14.31 8.64
C SER A 339 4.10 -15.81 8.87
N TYR A 340 4.77 -16.28 9.92
CA TYR A 340 4.87 -17.68 10.29
C TYR A 340 4.11 -17.95 11.59
N ALA A 341 3.70 -19.20 11.81
CA ALA A 341 3.01 -19.57 13.03
C ALA A 341 3.94 -19.59 14.24
N THR A 342 5.22 -19.91 14.03
CA THR A 342 6.26 -19.91 15.06
C THR A 342 7.53 -19.21 14.57
N HIS A 343 8.35 -18.73 15.51
CA HIS A 343 9.68 -18.20 15.23
C HIS A 343 10.60 -19.26 14.58
N ASP A 344 10.55 -20.48 15.06
CA ASP A 344 11.38 -21.59 14.56
C ASP A 344 11.09 -21.90 13.09
N GLU A 345 9.82 -21.85 12.67
CA GLU A 345 9.45 -21.98 11.26
C GLU A 345 10.07 -20.88 10.40
N LEU A 346 10.04 -19.62 10.88
CA LEU A 346 10.65 -18.50 10.18
C LEU A 346 12.16 -18.69 10.04
N VAL A 347 12.86 -19.04 11.13
CA VAL A 347 14.32 -19.26 11.14
C VAL A 347 14.71 -20.43 10.23
N ALA A 348 13.95 -21.52 10.28
CA ALA A 348 14.19 -22.69 9.43
C ALA A 348 14.03 -22.33 7.94
N PHE A 349 12.96 -21.59 7.58
CA PHE A 349 12.74 -21.08 6.23
C PHE A 349 13.89 -20.18 5.79
N HIS A 350 14.28 -19.21 6.61
CA HIS A 350 15.36 -18.28 6.30
C HIS A 350 16.68 -19.00 6.04
N ALA A 351 17.05 -19.97 6.90
CA ALA A 351 18.27 -20.78 6.74
C ALA A 351 18.24 -21.60 5.42
N GLN A 352 17.11 -22.24 5.14
CA GLN A 352 16.91 -23.00 3.90
C GLN A 352 17.04 -22.11 2.66
N MET A 353 16.48 -20.91 2.71
CA MET A 353 16.51 -19.99 1.56
C MET A 353 17.91 -19.46 1.27
N ILE A 354 18.71 -19.15 2.29
CA ILE A 354 20.13 -18.76 2.12
C ILE A 354 20.92 -19.89 1.47
N GLU A 355 20.75 -21.12 1.91
CA GLU A 355 21.47 -22.28 1.39
C GLU A 355 21.08 -22.60 -0.07
N ALA A 356 19.78 -22.59 -0.35
CA ALA A 356 19.25 -22.97 -1.65
C ALA A 356 19.41 -21.88 -2.73
N ASN A 357 19.48 -20.60 -2.33
CA ASN A 357 19.45 -19.46 -3.24
C ASN A 357 20.53 -18.44 -2.87
N PRO A 358 21.82 -18.76 -3.10
CA PRO A 358 22.91 -17.86 -2.75
C PRO A 358 22.79 -16.52 -3.46
N LEU A 359 23.01 -15.44 -2.71
CA LEU A 359 22.94 -14.07 -3.19
C LEU A 359 24.14 -13.75 -4.09
N ILE A 360 23.86 -13.29 -5.30
CA ILE A 360 24.86 -12.91 -6.31
C ILE A 360 24.69 -11.44 -6.67
N PHE A 361 25.78 -10.69 -6.60
CA PHE A 361 25.83 -9.28 -7.00
C PHE A 361 26.53 -9.12 -8.36
N GLU A 362 26.12 -8.11 -9.12
CA GLU A 362 26.74 -7.64 -10.34
C GLU A 362 26.66 -6.11 -10.37
N ASP A 363 27.81 -5.45 -10.55
CA ASP A 363 27.92 -3.98 -10.65
C ASP A 363 27.21 -3.22 -9.52
N GLY A 364 27.29 -3.70 -8.27
CA GLY A 364 26.67 -3.07 -7.11
C GLY A 364 25.16 -3.27 -6.99
N THR A 365 24.59 -4.20 -7.76
CA THR A 365 23.17 -4.57 -7.71
C THR A 365 22.99 -6.07 -7.50
N VAL A 366 21.81 -6.50 -7.04
CA VAL A 366 21.46 -7.90 -6.90
C VAL A 366 21.15 -8.49 -8.27
N LYS A 367 21.91 -9.49 -8.69
CA LYS A 367 21.70 -10.23 -9.93
C LYS A 367 20.76 -11.41 -9.75
N SER A 368 20.96 -12.19 -8.69
CA SER A 368 20.10 -13.32 -8.38
C SER A 368 20.24 -13.76 -6.92
N GLY A 369 19.31 -14.57 -6.45
CA GLY A 369 19.32 -15.19 -5.14
C GLY A 369 18.31 -14.62 -4.18
N TYR A 370 18.41 -15.06 -2.92
CA TYR A 370 17.55 -14.65 -1.83
C TYR A 370 18.21 -13.59 -0.97
N MET A 371 17.50 -12.54 -0.63
CA MET A 371 17.92 -11.54 0.36
C MET A 371 16.81 -11.21 1.34
N ASN A 372 17.08 -11.38 2.63
CA ASN A 372 16.18 -10.91 3.69
C ASN A 372 16.29 -9.39 3.85
N LEU A 373 15.15 -8.72 3.97
CA LEU A 373 15.04 -7.27 4.01
C LEU A 373 14.75 -6.70 5.40
N THR A 374 14.43 -7.56 6.38
CA THR A 374 14.07 -7.15 7.75
C THR A 374 14.84 -7.96 8.78
N TYR A 375 15.15 -7.35 9.92
CA TYR A 375 15.91 -8.02 10.95
C TYR A 375 15.11 -9.16 11.60
N ILE A 376 15.76 -10.30 11.76
CA ILE A 376 15.20 -11.48 12.46
C ILE A 376 15.80 -11.52 13.87
N GLY A 377 15.07 -10.99 14.84
CA GLY A 377 15.37 -11.09 16.27
C GLY A 377 14.72 -12.32 16.90
N GLU A 378 14.94 -12.53 18.20
CA GLU A 378 14.52 -13.73 18.95
C GLU A 378 13.02 -14.04 18.93
N GLN A 379 12.18 -13.03 18.65
CA GLN A 379 10.72 -13.17 18.70
C GLN A 379 10.04 -12.83 17.36
N THR A 380 10.81 -12.61 16.29
CA THR A 380 10.28 -12.25 14.98
C THR A 380 9.38 -13.34 14.42
N MET A 381 8.19 -12.95 13.96
CA MET A 381 7.19 -13.84 13.36
C MET A 381 6.88 -13.47 11.91
N SER A 382 7.29 -12.29 11.47
CA SER A 382 7.05 -11.79 10.11
C SER A 382 8.34 -11.26 9.51
N MET A 383 8.54 -11.47 8.22
CA MET A 383 9.70 -10.97 7.51
C MET A 383 9.34 -10.51 6.11
N ALA A 384 10.14 -9.59 5.57
CA ALA A 384 10.14 -9.23 4.17
C ALA A 384 11.42 -9.72 3.51
N TYR A 385 11.33 -10.23 2.28
CA TYR A 385 12.47 -10.71 1.52
C TYR A 385 12.25 -10.59 0.01
N ILE A 386 13.33 -10.68 -0.73
CA ILE A 386 13.29 -10.77 -2.19
C ILE A 386 13.86 -12.11 -2.67
N MET A 387 13.30 -12.57 -3.79
CA MET A 387 13.84 -13.62 -4.64
C MET A 387 14.09 -13.05 -6.01
N VAL A 388 15.32 -13.08 -6.47
CA VAL A 388 15.75 -12.50 -7.74
C VAL A 388 16.28 -13.61 -8.66
N GLU A 389 15.88 -13.55 -9.92
CA GLU A 389 16.26 -14.45 -11.00
C GLU A 389 16.93 -13.65 -12.12
N SER A 390 17.96 -14.23 -12.76
CA SER A 390 18.72 -13.60 -13.84
C SER A 390 18.25 -14.04 -15.23
#